data_80c4a5d7631434ada1a76ab25d6a1afe
#
_entry.id   80c4a5d7631434ada1a76ab25d6a1afe
#
_cell.length_a   1.000
_cell.length_b   1.000
_cell.length_c   1.000
_cell.angle_alpha   90.00
_cell.angle_beta   90.00
_cell.angle_gamma   90.00
#
_symmetry.space_group_name_H-M   'P 1'
#
loop_
_entity.id
_entity.type
_entity.pdbx_description
1 polymer ?
#
loop_
_entity_poly.entity_id
_entity_poly.type
_entity_poly.pdbx_seq_one_letter_code
_entity_poly.pdbx_strand_id
1 'polypeptide(L)'
;MRILAIHADSMSYKANRKTKIAEEIEAREGSMEDCVVLLSSVEKLDEINPQQVIEAAMKEVIARLEILKAKRVMIFPFAHLTSTLSSPAVALQILKGLETGLKGAGIEVSRAPFGWYKEYSIKSKGHPMAELSMTICPYEGRSCDFLCPYCENPIKLRDMAKVEAEAGKRISLVSSVPLHEFPHQGYK
;
A
#
# COMPACT_ATOMS: atom_id res chain seq x y z
N MET A 1 -2.86 4.09 1.24
CA MET A 1 -1.95 2.94 1.17
C MET A 1 -0.91 3.18 0.11
N ARG A 2 0.34 2.82 0.35
CA ARG A 2 1.44 2.93 -0.62
C ARG A 2 1.86 1.54 -1.05
N ILE A 3 2.06 1.36 -2.35
CA ILE A 3 2.52 0.10 -2.93
C ILE A 3 3.66 0.42 -3.91
N LEU A 4 4.80 -0.26 -3.76
CA LEU A 4 5.80 -0.36 -4.81
C LEU A 4 5.66 -1.74 -5.44
N ALA A 5 5.17 -1.77 -6.68
CA ALA A 5 5.02 -2.98 -7.47
C ALA A 5 6.31 -3.24 -8.27
N ILE A 6 6.84 -4.45 -8.18
CA ILE A 6 8.06 -4.87 -8.88
C ILE A 6 7.75 -6.14 -9.67
N HIS A 7 7.88 -6.08 -11.01
CA HIS A 7 7.80 -7.25 -11.86
C HIS A 7 9.12 -8.03 -11.78
N ALA A 8 9.07 -9.21 -11.22
CA ALA A 8 10.24 -9.98 -10.84
C ALA A 8 10.31 -11.34 -11.54
N ASP A 9 11.52 -11.78 -11.86
CA ASP A 9 11.78 -13.18 -12.24
C ASP A 9 11.56 -14.09 -11.04
N SER A 10 11.97 -13.63 -9.86
CA SER A 10 11.78 -14.38 -8.63
C SER A 10 11.73 -13.46 -7.40
N MET A 11 11.00 -13.91 -6.40
CA MET A 11 10.96 -13.35 -5.07
C MET A 11 11.05 -14.47 -4.05
N SER A 12 11.85 -14.31 -3.00
CA SER A 12 11.90 -15.22 -1.85
C SER A 12 12.05 -14.45 -0.55
N TYR A 13 11.54 -15.03 0.54
CA TYR A 13 11.70 -14.47 1.88
C TYR A 13 11.87 -15.55 2.94
N LYS A 14 12.46 -15.15 4.07
CA LYS A 14 12.56 -15.92 5.29
C LYS A 14 12.22 -15.05 6.50
N ALA A 15 11.20 -15.45 7.27
CA ALA A 15 10.78 -14.78 8.49
C ALA A 15 11.65 -15.24 9.67
N ASN A 16 12.52 -14.34 10.14
CA ASN A 16 13.54 -14.66 11.15
C ASN A 16 13.04 -14.47 12.58
N ARG A 17 12.44 -13.31 12.88
CA ARG A 17 12.06 -12.94 14.24
C ARG A 17 10.70 -12.27 14.29
N LYS A 18 9.86 -12.68 15.25
CA LYS A 18 8.57 -12.03 15.56
C LYS A 18 8.78 -10.63 16.15
N THR A 19 7.90 -9.70 15.76
CA THR A 19 7.66 -8.49 16.53
C THR A 19 6.47 -8.69 17.47
N LYS A 20 6.14 -7.69 18.28
CA LYS A 20 4.96 -7.74 19.18
C LYS A 20 3.62 -7.77 18.43
N ILE A 21 3.60 -7.41 17.14
CA ILE A 21 2.42 -7.33 16.29
C ILE A 21 2.39 -8.44 15.22
N ALA A 22 3.26 -9.44 15.34
CA ALA A 22 3.39 -10.52 14.37
C ALA A 22 2.15 -11.42 14.36
N GLU A 23 1.62 -11.69 13.17
CA GLU A 23 0.62 -12.74 13.01
C GLU A 23 1.23 -14.13 13.21
N GLU A 24 0.39 -15.10 13.60
CA GLU A 24 0.80 -16.51 13.66
C GLU A 24 0.89 -17.07 12.24
N ILE A 25 1.91 -17.89 12.00
CA ILE A 25 2.23 -18.44 10.67
C ILE A 25 2.59 -19.91 10.77
N GLU A 26 2.24 -20.66 9.74
CA GLU A 26 2.60 -22.07 9.59
C GLU A 26 3.98 -22.24 8.94
N ALA A 27 4.29 -21.41 7.93
CA ALA A 27 5.56 -21.42 7.22
C ALA A 27 6.34 -20.13 7.41
N ARG A 28 7.64 -20.24 7.64
CA ARG A 28 8.54 -19.09 7.82
C ARG A 28 9.22 -18.64 6.52
N GLU A 29 9.13 -19.44 5.50
CA GLU A 29 9.78 -19.18 4.21
C GLU A 29 8.74 -19.23 3.09
N GLY A 30 8.96 -18.48 2.04
CA GLY A 30 8.14 -18.51 0.85
C GLY A 30 8.88 -17.95 -0.35
N SER A 31 8.49 -18.43 -1.51
CA SER A 31 9.04 -17.95 -2.78
C SER A 31 7.97 -17.95 -3.87
N MET A 32 8.19 -17.15 -4.89
CA MET A 32 7.35 -17.09 -6.07
C MET A 32 8.20 -16.67 -7.27
N GLU A 33 8.06 -17.36 -8.37
CA GLU A 33 8.73 -17.03 -9.62
C GLU A 33 7.75 -16.38 -10.60
N ASP A 34 8.28 -15.57 -11.52
CA ASP A 34 7.52 -14.85 -12.54
C ASP A 34 6.29 -14.15 -11.96
N CYS A 35 6.51 -13.18 -11.09
CA CYS A 35 5.48 -12.56 -10.27
C CYS A 35 5.61 -11.04 -10.22
N VAL A 36 4.54 -10.40 -9.77
CA VAL A 36 4.57 -9.00 -9.33
C VAL A 36 4.62 -8.96 -7.81
N VAL A 37 5.71 -8.45 -7.26
CA VAL A 37 5.89 -8.22 -5.83
C VAL A 37 5.26 -6.90 -5.46
N LEU A 38 4.35 -6.89 -4.49
CA LEU A 38 3.70 -5.69 -3.96
C LEU A 38 4.28 -5.35 -2.58
N LEU A 39 5.34 -4.56 -2.53
CA LEU A 39 5.82 -3.98 -1.28
C LEU A 39 4.77 -2.99 -0.79
N SER A 40 4.09 -3.29 0.32
CA SER A 40 2.83 -2.64 0.70
C SER A 40 2.88 -2.05 2.10
N SER A 41 2.66 -0.73 2.21
CA SER A 41 2.48 0.00 3.47
C SER A 41 1.04 0.50 3.58
N VAL A 42 0.36 0.15 4.65
CA VAL A 42 -0.97 0.69 4.98
C VAL A 42 -0.79 1.91 5.87
N GLU A 43 -1.46 3.00 5.50
CA GLU A 43 -1.31 4.31 6.12
C GLU A 43 -2.46 4.63 7.09
N LYS A 44 -2.23 5.57 8.00
CA LYS A 44 -3.24 6.00 8.98
C LYS A 44 -4.55 6.46 8.32
N LEU A 45 -4.46 7.08 7.16
CA LEU A 45 -5.63 7.54 6.41
C LEU A 45 -6.52 6.38 5.92
N ASP A 46 -5.94 5.21 5.67
CA ASP A 46 -6.66 4.04 5.18
C ASP A 46 -7.66 3.48 6.20
N GLU A 47 -7.50 3.82 7.49
CA GLU A 47 -8.42 3.45 8.57
C GLU A 47 -9.82 4.06 8.40
N ILE A 48 -9.96 5.12 7.61
CA ILE A 48 -11.25 5.78 7.37
C ILE A 48 -12.19 4.85 6.58
N ASN A 49 -11.67 4.13 5.59
CA ASN A 49 -12.47 3.22 4.78
C ASN A 49 -11.60 2.05 4.25
N PRO A 50 -11.31 1.04 5.10
CA PRO A 50 -10.48 -0.10 4.72
C PRO A 50 -11.02 -0.87 3.51
N GLN A 51 -12.33 -0.99 3.38
CA GLN A 51 -12.96 -1.71 2.28
C GLN A 51 -12.71 -1.01 0.94
N GLN A 52 -12.87 0.31 0.89
CA GLN A 52 -12.56 1.10 -0.29
C GLN A 52 -11.08 1.01 -0.70
N VAL A 53 -10.18 0.97 0.28
CA VAL A 53 -8.73 0.78 0.03
C VAL A 53 -8.47 -0.58 -0.64
N ILE A 54 -9.13 -1.65 -0.15
CA ILE A 54 -9.01 -2.99 -0.73
C ILE A 54 -9.48 -2.98 -2.20
N GLU A 55 -10.67 -2.43 -2.45
CA GLU A 55 -11.28 -2.39 -3.79
C GLU A 55 -10.43 -1.55 -4.78
N ALA A 56 -9.99 -0.38 -4.36
CA ALA A 56 -9.13 0.48 -5.15
C ALA A 56 -7.76 -0.18 -5.43
N ALA A 57 -7.15 -0.81 -4.42
CA ALA A 57 -5.90 -1.53 -4.59
C ALA A 57 -6.04 -2.71 -5.54
N MET A 58 -7.12 -3.49 -5.43
CA MET A 58 -7.41 -4.59 -6.34
C MET A 58 -7.50 -4.10 -7.79
N LYS A 59 -8.26 -3.03 -8.03
CA LYS A 59 -8.43 -2.44 -9.36
C LYS A 59 -7.09 -2.05 -9.98
N GLU A 60 -6.26 -1.32 -9.23
CA GLU A 60 -4.95 -0.86 -9.71
C GLU A 60 -3.99 -2.04 -9.95
N VAL A 61 -3.97 -3.03 -9.05
CA VAL A 61 -3.14 -4.23 -9.19
C VAL A 61 -3.56 -5.05 -10.40
N ILE A 62 -4.86 -5.30 -10.60
CA ILE A 62 -5.37 -6.06 -11.75
C ILE A 62 -5.00 -5.36 -13.07
N ALA A 63 -5.24 -4.05 -13.17
CA ALA A 63 -4.85 -3.29 -14.35
C ALA A 63 -3.35 -3.38 -14.62
N ARG A 64 -2.53 -3.37 -13.58
CA ARG A 64 -1.08 -3.54 -13.71
C ARG A 64 -0.69 -4.93 -14.20
N LEU A 65 -1.33 -5.97 -13.68
CA LEU A 65 -1.09 -7.36 -14.10
C LEU A 65 -1.45 -7.58 -15.57
N GLU A 66 -2.53 -6.99 -16.06
CA GLU A 66 -2.94 -7.04 -17.45
C GLU A 66 -1.88 -6.43 -18.37
N ILE A 67 -1.36 -5.24 -18.03
CA ILE A 67 -0.29 -4.57 -18.77
C ILE A 67 0.99 -5.42 -18.84
N LEU A 68 1.36 -6.04 -17.69
CA LEU A 68 2.55 -6.86 -17.56
C LEU A 68 2.37 -8.29 -18.08
N LYS A 69 1.13 -8.70 -18.38
CA LYS A 69 0.74 -10.08 -18.68
C LYS A 69 1.16 -11.08 -17.58
N ALA A 70 1.21 -10.59 -16.35
CA ALA A 70 1.56 -11.39 -15.17
C ALA A 70 0.32 -11.98 -14.53
N LYS A 71 0.46 -13.16 -13.90
CA LYS A 71 -0.65 -13.91 -13.27
C LYS A 71 -0.41 -14.21 -11.81
N ARG A 72 0.74 -13.85 -11.29
CA ARG A 72 1.19 -14.17 -9.93
C ARG A 72 1.52 -12.92 -9.15
N VAL A 73 1.11 -12.89 -7.90
CA VAL A 73 1.33 -11.75 -6.99
C VAL A 73 1.90 -12.23 -5.66
N MET A 74 2.99 -11.62 -5.24
CA MET A 74 3.51 -11.73 -3.89
C MET A 74 3.20 -10.43 -3.12
N ILE A 75 2.23 -10.46 -2.22
CA ILE A 75 1.97 -9.35 -1.30
C ILE A 75 3.01 -9.38 -0.19
N PHE A 76 3.81 -8.32 -0.09
CA PHE A 76 4.87 -8.22 0.89
C PHE A 76 4.64 -7.02 1.82
N PRO A 77 4.19 -7.25 3.08
CA PRO A 77 4.03 -6.19 4.07
C PRO A 77 5.37 -5.48 4.30
N PHE A 78 5.41 -4.17 4.02
CA PHE A 78 6.63 -3.37 4.02
C PHE A 78 6.36 -1.98 4.63
N ALA A 79 6.84 -1.72 5.84
CA ALA A 79 6.48 -0.52 6.60
C ALA A 79 7.20 0.77 6.15
N HIS A 80 8.18 0.67 5.24
CA HIS A 80 9.11 1.77 4.98
C HIS A 80 8.74 2.69 3.81
N LEU A 81 7.54 2.53 3.21
CA LEU A 81 7.07 3.42 2.13
C LEU A 81 6.34 4.66 2.65
N THR A 82 6.11 4.75 3.95
CA THR A 82 5.42 5.87 4.59
C THR A 82 5.91 6.07 6.02
N SER A 83 5.79 7.30 6.53
CA SER A 83 6.04 7.64 7.94
C SER A 83 4.77 7.57 8.81
N THR A 84 3.58 7.43 8.20
CA THR A 84 2.28 7.46 8.88
C THR A 84 1.56 6.13 8.77
N LEU A 85 2.03 5.12 9.49
CA LEU A 85 1.45 3.78 9.46
C LEU A 85 0.08 3.72 10.17
N SER A 86 -0.81 2.86 9.65
CA SER A 86 -2.06 2.48 10.31
C SER A 86 -1.81 1.62 11.56
N SER A 87 -2.85 1.39 12.33
CA SER A 87 -2.84 0.35 13.36
C SER A 87 -2.56 -1.04 12.75
N PRO A 88 -1.86 -1.93 13.47
CA PRO A 88 -1.54 -3.26 12.97
C PRO A 88 -2.77 -4.08 12.58
N ALA A 89 -3.88 -3.92 13.31
CA ALA A 89 -5.12 -4.63 13.05
C ALA A 89 -5.72 -4.25 11.68
N VAL A 90 -5.81 -2.95 11.39
CA VAL A 90 -6.31 -2.45 10.10
C VAL A 90 -5.35 -2.80 8.96
N ALA A 91 -4.04 -2.70 9.18
CA ALA A 91 -3.05 -3.10 8.18
C ALA A 91 -3.23 -4.58 7.78
N LEU A 92 -3.34 -5.46 8.76
CA LEU A 92 -3.54 -6.89 8.52
C LEU A 92 -4.88 -7.18 7.84
N GLN A 93 -5.95 -6.49 8.24
CA GLN A 93 -7.28 -6.59 7.61
C GLN A 93 -7.21 -6.24 6.13
N ILE A 94 -6.61 -5.09 5.77
CA ILE A 94 -6.49 -4.64 4.38
C ILE A 94 -5.64 -5.61 3.56
N LEU A 95 -4.49 -6.05 4.07
CA LEU A 95 -3.61 -6.97 3.36
C LEU A 95 -4.24 -8.34 3.13
N LYS A 96 -5.00 -8.88 4.11
CA LYS A 96 -5.77 -10.11 3.95
C LYS A 96 -6.95 -9.94 2.99
N GLY A 97 -7.64 -8.80 3.05
CA GLY A 97 -8.72 -8.48 2.12
C GLY A 97 -8.22 -8.40 0.68
N LEU A 98 -7.09 -7.75 0.45
CA LEU A 98 -6.43 -7.68 -0.86
C LEU A 98 -6.03 -9.08 -1.36
N GLU A 99 -5.43 -9.91 -0.50
CA GLU A 99 -5.09 -11.30 -0.81
C GLU A 99 -6.33 -12.10 -1.25
N THR A 100 -7.39 -12.05 -0.45
CA THR A 100 -8.64 -12.77 -0.72
C THR A 100 -9.31 -12.29 -2.01
N GLY A 101 -9.37 -10.98 -2.20
CA GLY A 101 -9.98 -10.38 -3.39
C GLY A 101 -9.25 -10.72 -4.68
N LEU A 102 -7.93 -10.65 -4.69
CA LEU A 102 -7.11 -11.03 -5.85
C LEU A 102 -7.21 -12.53 -6.16
N LYS A 103 -7.24 -13.41 -5.14
CA LYS A 103 -7.51 -14.85 -5.32
C LYS A 103 -8.90 -15.07 -5.91
N GLY A 104 -9.91 -14.35 -5.44
CA GLY A 104 -11.27 -14.38 -5.98
C GLY A 104 -11.36 -13.93 -7.45
N ALA A 105 -10.45 -13.07 -7.89
CA ALA A 105 -10.32 -12.66 -9.29
C ALA A 105 -9.49 -13.65 -10.15
N GLY A 106 -9.12 -14.82 -9.63
CA GLY A 106 -8.39 -15.87 -10.34
C GLY A 106 -6.88 -15.63 -10.46
N ILE A 107 -6.31 -14.77 -9.64
CA ILE A 107 -4.88 -14.49 -9.58
C ILE A 107 -4.23 -15.45 -8.58
N GLU A 108 -3.07 -16.01 -8.91
CA GLU A 108 -2.26 -16.77 -7.97
C GLU A 108 -1.57 -15.82 -7.00
N VAL A 109 -1.95 -15.87 -5.72
CA VAL A 109 -1.48 -14.92 -4.70
C VAL A 109 -0.86 -15.65 -3.52
N SER A 110 0.33 -15.20 -3.14
CA SER A 110 0.93 -15.48 -1.84
C SER A 110 1.12 -14.18 -1.06
N ARG A 111 1.11 -14.26 0.25
CA ARG A 111 1.39 -13.12 1.12
C ARG A 111 2.47 -13.47 2.13
N ALA A 112 3.52 -12.67 2.18
CA ALA A 112 4.54 -12.76 3.23
C ALA A 112 3.94 -12.36 4.58
N PRO A 113 4.40 -12.95 5.69
CA PRO A 113 3.81 -12.74 7.01
C PRO A 113 3.95 -11.29 7.50
N PHE A 114 2.87 -10.81 8.12
CA PHE A 114 2.81 -9.48 8.73
C PHE A 114 3.51 -9.46 10.10
N GLY A 115 4.22 -8.37 10.39
CA GLY A 115 4.82 -8.14 11.69
C GLY A 115 6.07 -8.99 12.00
N TRP A 116 6.69 -9.58 11.00
CA TRP A 116 7.95 -10.32 11.13
C TRP A 116 9.11 -9.56 10.51
N TYR A 117 10.29 -9.65 11.14
CA TYR A 117 11.56 -9.34 10.46
C TYR A 117 11.84 -10.43 9.44
N LYS A 118 12.11 -10.01 8.21
CA LYS A 118 12.30 -10.91 7.07
C LYS A 118 13.59 -10.58 6.31
N GLU A 119 14.37 -11.60 6.02
CA GLU A 119 15.30 -11.55 4.90
C GLU A 119 14.49 -11.73 3.62
N TYR A 120 14.89 -11.11 2.53
CA TYR A 120 14.26 -11.32 1.25
C TYR A 120 15.21 -11.02 0.09
N SER A 121 14.91 -11.62 -1.06
CA SER A 121 15.59 -11.38 -2.32
C SER A 121 14.54 -11.15 -3.39
N ILE A 122 14.75 -10.14 -4.23
CA ILE A 122 13.92 -9.85 -5.41
C ILE A 122 14.86 -9.73 -6.61
N LYS A 123 14.59 -10.52 -7.65
CA LYS A 123 15.24 -10.38 -8.95
C LYS A 123 14.29 -9.68 -9.91
N SER A 124 14.39 -8.34 -9.99
CA SER A 124 13.60 -7.53 -10.93
C SER A 124 13.88 -7.92 -12.38
N LYS A 125 12.87 -7.89 -13.24
CA LYS A 125 13.02 -8.16 -14.70
C LYS A 125 13.75 -7.06 -15.46
N GLY A 126 13.94 -5.87 -14.88
CA GLY A 126 14.77 -4.80 -15.43
C GLY A 126 14.27 -4.18 -16.74
N HIS A 127 12.98 -4.30 -17.08
CA HIS A 127 12.39 -3.59 -18.22
C HIS A 127 11.78 -2.24 -17.77
N PRO A 128 11.51 -1.28 -18.70
CA PRO A 128 11.08 0.07 -18.32
C PRO A 128 9.81 0.15 -17.47
N MET A 129 8.98 -0.90 -17.50
CA MET A 129 7.75 -0.99 -16.74
C MET A 129 7.86 -1.99 -15.56
N ALA A 130 9.06 -2.41 -15.18
CA ALA A 130 9.23 -3.41 -14.12
C ALA A 130 8.83 -2.86 -12.75
N GLU A 131 8.97 -1.57 -12.53
CA GLU A 131 8.72 -0.94 -11.24
C GLU A 131 7.68 0.16 -11.35
N LEU A 132 6.75 0.21 -10.40
CA LEU A 132 5.69 1.22 -10.34
C LEU A 132 5.34 1.54 -8.89
N SER A 133 5.42 2.82 -8.53
CA SER A 133 4.87 3.34 -7.27
C SER A 133 3.39 3.65 -7.44
N MET A 134 2.55 3.14 -6.54
CA MET A 134 1.11 3.37 -6.53
C MET A 134 0.69 3.95 -5.18
N THR A 135 -0.15 4.97 -5.23
CA THR A 135 -0.81 5.54 -4.05
C THR A 135 -2.30 5.22 -4.13
N ILE A 136 -2.79 4.45 -3.18
CA ILE A 136 -4.19 4.03 -3.10
C ILE A 136 -4.91 4.94 -2.12
N CYS A 137 -5.97 5.61 -2.60
CA CYS A 137 -6.75 6.55 -1.81
C CYS A 137 -7.94 5.83 -1.15
N PRO A 138 -8.28 6.13 0.13
CA PRO A 138 -9.47 5.58 0.81
C PRO A 138 -10.79 6.23 0.36
N TYR A 139 -10.74 7.25 -0.47
CA TYR A 139 -11.91 7.94 -1.00
C TYR A 139 -12.27 7.39 -2.38
N GLU A 140 -13.55 7.05 -2.56
CA GLU A 140 -14.06 6.48 -3.82
C GLU A 140 -13.70 7.31 -5.04
N GLY A 141 -13.09 6.65 -6.04
CA GLY A 141 -12.92 6.96 -7.47
C GLY A 141 -13.13 8.40 -7.96
N ARG A 142 -12.74 9.37 -7.16
CA ARG A 142 -13.09 10.77 -7.35
C ARG A 142 -11.98 11.49 -8.10
N SER A 143 -12.33 12.16 -9.15
CA SER A 143 -11.49 13.25 -9.60
C SER A 143 -11.56 14.36 -8.55
N CYS A 144 -10.43 14.71 -7.95
CA CYS A 144 -10.32 15.79 -7.02
C CYS A 144 -9.98 17.09 -7.76
N ASP A 145 -10.47 18.24 -7.29
CA ASP A 145 -10.23 19.57 -7.92
C ASP A 145 -9.02 20.30 -7.32
N PHE A 146 -8.47 19.80 -6.22
CA PHE A 146 -7.24 20.30 -5.61
C PHE A 146 -6.12 19.27 -5.73
N LEU A 147 -4.90 19.76 -5.69
CA LEU A 147 -3.75 18.92 -5.49
C LEU A 147 -3.77 18.39 -4.05
N CYS A 148 -4.12 17.14 -3.88
CA CYS A 148 -4.09 16.48 -2.58
C CYS A 148 -2.62 16.21 -2.20
N PRO A 149 -2.13 16.74 -1.06
CA PRO A 149 -0.76 16.51 -0.62
C PRO A 149 -0.48 15.04 -0.30
N TYR A 150 -1.55 14.23 -0.12
CA TYR A 150 -1.44 12.81 0.16
C TYR A 150 -1.22 11.96 -1.08
N CYS A 151 -1.98 12.20 -2.15
CA CYS A 151 -1.90 11.42 -3.40
C CYS A 151 -1.58 12.25 -4.64
N GLU A 152 -1.38 13.56 -4.46
CA GLU A 152 -1.09 14.52 -5.53
C GLU A 152 -2.18 14.64 -6.61
N ASN A 153 -3.33 14.01 -6.39
CA ASN A 153 -4.49 14.13 -7.27
C ASN A 153 -5.36 15.35 -6.87
N PRO A 154 -5.97 16.06 -7.79
CA PRO A 154 -6.88 17.16 -7.48
C PRO A 154 -8.15 16.69 -6.73
N ILE A 155 -8.59 17.43 -5.72
CA ILE A 155 -9.76 17.14 -4.87
C ILE A 155 -10.88 18.12 -5.19
N LYS A 156 -12.13 17.65 -5.38
CA LYS A 156 -13.29 18.50 -5.59
C LYS A 156 -13.72 19.17 -4.30
N LEU A 157 -13.94 20.48 -4.34
CA LEU A 157 -14.41 21.29 -3.21
C LEU A 157 -15.65 20.71 -2.53
N ARG A 158 -16.62 20.20 -3.33
CA ARG A 158 -17.83 19.56 -2.81
C ARG A 158 -17.58 18.29 -2.01
N ASP A 159 -16.50 17.58 -2.32
CA ASP A 159 -16.14 16.35 -1.63
C ASP A 159 -15.48 16.66 -0.27
N MET A 160 -14.73 17.76 -0.20
CA MET A 160 -14.20 18.27 1.08
C MET A 160 -15.30 18.69 2.05
N ALA A 161 -16.31 19.40 1.56
CA ALA A 161 -17.45 19.80 2.39
C ALA A 161 -18.21 18.61 2.96
N LYS A 162 -18.32 17.50 2.21
CA LYS A 162 -18.91 16.24 2.70
C LYS A 162 -18.04 15.58 3.75
N VAL A 163 -16.74 15.52 3.54
CA VAL A 163 -15.79 14.92 4.48
C VAL A 163 -15.78 15.71 5.80
N GLU A 164 -15.85 17.03 5.76
CA GLU A 164 -15.97 17.88 6.95
C GLU A 164 -17.29 17.66 7.69
N ALA A 165 -18.40 17.49 6.96
CA ALA A 165 -19.72 17.23 7.52
C ALA A 165 -19.84 15.83 8.14
N GLU A 166 -19.25 14.82 7.53
CA GLU A 166 -19.27 13.43 8.02
C GLU A 166 -18.28 13.20 9.18
N ALA A 167 -17.15 13.88 9.18
CA ALA A 167 -16.14 13.72 10.21
C ALA A 167 -16.50 14.39 11.55
N GLY A 168 -17.48 15.31 11.59
CA GLY A 168 -17.92 16.04 12.80
C GLY A 168 -16.78 16.66 13.62
N LYS A 169 -15.57 16.58 13.16
CA LYS A 169 -14.36 17.14 13.73
C LYS A 169 -13.62 17.87 12.62
N ARG A 170 -13.41 19.15 12.81
CA ARG A 170 -12.40 19.89 12.04
C ARG A 170 -11.12 19.08 12.06
N ILE A 171 -10.80 18.47 10.97
CA ILE A 171 -9.40 18.27 10.64
C ILE A 171 -8.93 19.69 10.39
N SER A 172 -8.32 20.31 11.39
CA SER A 172 -7.53 21.50 11.15
C SER A 172 -6.42 21.02 10.22
N LEU A 173 -6.67 21.09 8.94
CA LEU A 173 -5.63 21.04 7.96
C LEU A 173 -4.54 21.96 8.45
N VAL A 174 -3.32 21.49 8.43
CA VAL A 174 -2.10 22.25 8.68
C VAL A 174 -1.96 23.33 7.59
N SER A 175 -2.95 24.21 7.51
CA SER A 175 -3.00 25.30 6.54
C SER A 175 -2.41 26.59 7.09
N SER A 176 -1.70 26.53 8.22
CA SER A 176 -1.16 27.72 8.86
C SER A 176 0.35 27.71 9.14
N VAL A 177 1.07 26.69 8.70
CA VAL A 177 2.54 26.70 8.78
C VAL A 177 3.09 27.07 7.40
N PRO A 178 3.67 28.28 7.22
CA PRO A 178 4.33 28.63 5.98
C PRO A 178 5.46 27.64 5.66
N LEU A 179 5.54 27.18 4.43
CA LEU A 179 6.53 26.20 3.94
C LEU A 179 8.00 26.55 4.24
N HIS A 180 8.29 27.81 4.61
CA HIS A 180 9.63 28.29 4.92
C HIS A 180 10.05 28.11 6.41
N GLU A 181 9.17 27.58 7.26
CA GLU A 181 9.50 27.36 8.70
C GLU A 181 9.93 25.92 9.02
N PHE A 182 10.08 25.04 8.03
CA PHE A 182 10.71 23.75 8.26
C PHE A 182 12.23 23.93 8.38
N PRO A 183 12.81 23.70 9.56
CA PRO A 183 14.25 23.76 9.69
C PRO A 183 14.85 22.67 8.83
N HIS A 184 15.69 23.05 7.87
CA HIS A 184 16.54 22.10 7.16
C HIS A 184 17.50 21.47 8.17
N GLN A 185 17.15 20.33 8.73
CA GLN A 185 18.11 19.49 9.43
C GLN A 185 19.00 18.88 8.37
N GLY A 186 20.15 19.51 8.18
CA GLY A 186 21.22 18.96 7.33
C GLY A 186 21.67 17.62 7.88
N TYR A 187 21.55 16.59 7.06
CA TYR A 187 22.25 15.34 7.30
C TYR A 187 23.75 15.61 7.20
N LYS A 188 24.47 15.41 8.31
CA LYS A 188 25.92 15.21 8.34
C LYS A 188 26.20 13.73 8.29
#